data_15d8519191e808364c093c7e2112b85a
#
_entry.id   15d8519191e808364c093c7e2112b85a
#
_cell.length_a   1.000
_cell.length_b   1.000
_cell.length_c   1.000
_cell.angle_alpha   90.00
_cell.angle_beta   90.00
_cell.angle_gamma   90.00
#
_symmetry.space_group_name_H-M   'P 1'
#
loop_
_entity.id
_entity.type
_entity.pdbx_description
1 polymer ?
#
loop_
_entity_poly.entity_id
_entity_poly.type
_entity_poly.pdbx_seq_one_letter_code
_entity_poly.pdbx_strand_id
1 'polypeptide(L)'
;MHKDFTILACSYNTPIITTTLLKSWVFYHDIQTKIILIDNSTDELTYKILTENNIPVIRVFGDTHGNGVNRALELCTTKYALLVDTDIIFLKSHEKLLNEFIQSKLTLMGRLEGDRGGKNIYDRIAPCHCFIDVENVKKHNITFFNMQKMKDSFSLDKIYDIGSTFFEDIKNAKLGIGHIDVENNYYIHFEGMSWYKNKYDPSREDTGIDFGGTHNNGMYVEIANQKELMYQPYVKKFENINIGNKFI
;
A
#
# COMPACT_ATOMS: atom_id res chain seq x y z
N MET A 1 -20.56 7.39 0.04
CA MET A 1 -19.50 6.63 -0.66
C MET A 1 -20.11 5.38 -1.29
N HIS A 2 -19.53 4.86 -2.36
CA HIS A 2 -20.08 3.76 -3.13
C HIS A 2 -20.10 2.46 -2.30
N LYS A 3 -21.24 1.74 -2.26
CA LYS A 3 -21.37 0.49 -1.48
C LYS A 3 -20.47 -0.64 -1.98
N ASP A 4 -20.00 -0.51 -3.22
CA ASP A 4 -19.19 -1.50 -3.93
C ASP A 4 -17.70 -1.10 -3.96
N PHE A 5 -17.15 -0.78 -2.79
CA PHE A 5 -15.81 -0.25 -2.61
C PHE A 5 -15.13 -0.83 -1.36
N THR A 6 -13.85 -1.17 -1.47
CA THR A 6 -13.02 -1.71 -0.39
C THR A 6 -11.66 -1.02 -0.36
N ILE A 7 -11.12 -0.75 0.83
CA ILE A 7 -9.72 -0.39 1.01
C ILE A 7 -8.90 -1.68 1.09
N LEU A 8 -7.82 -1.76 0.35
CA LEU A 8 -6.83 -2.83 0.41
C LEU A 8 -5.53 -2.28 0.98
N ALA A 9 -4.98 -2.93 1.98
CA ALA A 9 -3.72 -2.52 2.60
C ALA A 9 -2.91 -3.72 3.07
N CYS A 10 -1.59 -3.56 3.14
CA CYS A 10 -0.69 -4.58 3.66
C CYS A 10 0.24 -3.94 4.70
N SER A 11 0.14 -4.38 5.97
CA SER A 11 0.93 -3.89 7.09
C SER A 11 2.15 -4.75 7.34
N TYR A 12 3.24 -4.11 7.77
CA TYR A 12 4.46 -4.80 8.15
C TYR A 12 5.21 -4.07 9.27
N ASN A 13 5.12 -4.56 10.50
CA ASN A 13 5.79 -4.01 11.70
C ASN A 13 5.62 -2.48 11.91
N THR A 14 4.46 -1.93 11.51
CA THR A 14 4.18 -0.49 11.56
C THR A 14 2.82 -0.16 12.20
N PRO A 15 2.53 -0.66 13.42
CA PRO A 15 1.18 -0.59 13.99
C PRO A 15 0.67 0.84 14.20
N ILE A 16 1.56 1.75 14.64
CA ILE A 16 1.15 3.13 14.98
C ILE A 16 0.72 3.88 13.73
N ILE A 17 1.54 3.87 12.66
CA ILE A 17 1.20 4.59 11.44
C ILE A 17 0.03 3.93 10.70
N THR A 18 -0.05 2.60 10.70
CA THR A 18 -1.21 1.87 10.16
C THR A 18 -2.51 2.27 10.88
N THR A 19 -2.49 2.32 12.21
CA THR A 19 -3.65 2.80 12.99
C THR A 19 -3.96 4.26 12.67
N THR A 20 -2.94 5.10 12.52
CA THR A 20 -3.11 6.53 12.19
C THR A 20 -3.67 6.73 10.79
N LEU A 21 -3.22 5.94 9.81
CA LEU A 21 -3.83 5.88 8.47
C LEU A 21 -5.34 5.66 8.58
N LEU A 22 -5.76 4.62 9.30
CA LEU A 22 -7.17 4.25 9.42
C LEU A 22 -7.99 5.30 10.20
N LYS A 23 -7.42 5.88 11.25
CA LYS A 23 -8.02 7.02 11.96
C LYS A 23 -8.18 8.23 11.05
N SER A 24 -7.20 8.53 10.20
CA SER A 24 -7.30 9.63 9.24
C SER A 24 -8.40 9.38 8.20
N TRP A 25 -8.58 8.12 7.76
CA TRP A 25 -9.71 7.76 6.91
C TRP A 25 -11.03 8.04 7.60
N VAL A 26 -11.24 7.51 8.81
CA VAL A 26 -12.48 7.71 9.59
C VAL A 26 -12.77 9.19 9.81
N PHE A 27 -11.73 10.00 10.06
CA PHE A 27 -11.89 11.45 10.28
C PHE A 27 -12.46 12.17 9.05
N TYR A 28 -12.05 11.79 7.85
CA TYR A 28 -12.49 12.44 6.61
C TYR A 28 -13.69 11.76 5.95
N HIS A 29 -14.03 10.55 6.39
CA HIS A 29 -15.12 9.76 5.82
C HIS A 29 -15.96 9.17 6.96
N ASP A 30 -16.97 9.91 7.41
CA ASP A 30 -17.85 9.43 8.48
C ASP A 30 -18.84 8.37 8.01
N ILE A 31 -18.30 7.25 7.49
CA ILE A 31 -19.07 6.13 6.95
C ILE A 31 -18.41 4.81 7.31
N GLN A 32 -19.21 3.75 7.31
CA GLN A 32 -18.68 2.39 7.37
C GLN A 32 -18.03 2.01 6.04
N THR A 33 -16.78 1.54 6.10
CA THR A 33 -15.97 1.21 4.93
C THR A 33 -15.50 -0.25 5.01
N LYS A 34 -15.61 -1.00 3.92
CA LYS A 34 -14.98 -2.32 3.84
C LYS A 34 -13.46 -2.16 3.77
N ILE A 35 -12.75 -2.98 4.54
CA ILE A 35 -11.30 -3.05 4.48
C ILE A 35 -10.82 -4.50 4.43
N ILE A 36 -9.78 -4.74 3.67
CA ILE A 36 -8.99 -5.96 3.73
C ILE A 36 -7.56 -5.53 4.06
N LEU A 37 -7.20 -5.68 5.33
CA LEU A 37 -5.87 -5.39 5.83
C LEU A 37 -5.14 -6.72 6.05
N ILE A 38 -4.10 -6.95 5.27
CA ILE A 38 -3.19 -8.09 5.43
C ILE A 38 -2.04 -7.65 6.34
N ASP A 39 -1.83 -8.37 7.44
CA ASP A 39 -0.70 -8.15 8.33
C ASP A 39 0.37 -9.22 8.09
N ASN A 40 1.45 -8.83 7.44
CA ASN A 40 2.63 -9.67 7.16
C ASN A 40 3.71 -9.53 8.25
N SER A 41 3.39 -8.86 9.36
CA SER A 41 4.36 -8.56 10.42
C SER A 41 4.99 -9.83 10.99
N THR A 42 6.26 -9.73 11.31
CA THR A 42 7.00 -10.77 12.04
C THR A 42 6.82 -10.63 13.55
N ASP A 43 6.35 -9.47 14.04
CA ASP A 43 6.06 -9.24 15.45
C ASP A 43 4.59 -9.50 15.81
N GLU A 44 4.35 -9.84 17.08
CA GLU A 44 3.00 -9.98 17.65
C GLU A 44 2.37 -8.62 17.98
N LEU A 45 3.18 -7.59 18.15
CA LEU A 45 2.74 -6.28 18.62
C LEU A 45 1.84 -5.60 17.60
N THR A 46 2.19 -5.69 16.31
CA THR A 46 1.40 -5.10 15.23
C THR A 46 -0.01 -5.70 15.21
N TYR A 47 -0.11 -7.03 15.16
CA TYR A 47 -1.40 -7.72 15.17
C TYR A 47 -2.22 -7.37 16.41
N LYS A 48 -1.59 -7.38 17.59
CA LYS A 48 -2.23 -7.04 18.85
C LYS A 48 -2.81 -5.61 18.84
N ILE A 49 -2.00 -4.62 18.46
CA ILE A 49 -2.46 -3.21 18.43
C ILE A 49 -3.61 -3.03 17.43
N LEU A 50 -3.54 -3.65 16.26
CA LEU A 50 -4.59 -3.54 15.25
C LEU A 50 -5.91 -4.15 15.78
N THR A 51 -5.87 -5.34 16.37
CA THR A 51 -7.06 -5.99 16.92
C THR A 51 -7.65 -5.27 18.13
N GLU A 52 -6.81 -4.74 19.03
CA GLU A 52 -7.24 -3.93 20.17
C GLU A 52 -7.95 -2.62 19.74
N ASN A 53 -7.65 -2.11 18.55
CA ASN A 53 -8.35 -0.98 17.94
C ASN A 53 -9.58 -1.40 17.11
N ASN A 54 -10.04 -2.66 17.22
CA ASN A 54 -11.15 -3.21 16.45
C ASN A 54 -10.98 -3.10 14.92
N ILE A 55 -9.76 -3.21 14.44
CA ILE A 55 -9.46 -3.22 13.01
C ILE A 55 -9.57 -4.68 12.51
N PRO A 56 -10.41 -4.97 11.51
CA PRO A 56 -10.43 -6.29 10.91
C PRO A 56 -9.11 -6.53 10.16
N VAL A 57 -8.31 -7.46 10.64
CA VAL A 57 -6.99 -7.78 10.12
C VAL A 57 -6.83 -9.27 9.88
N ILE A 58 -6.26 -9.61 8.73
CA ILE A 58 -5.94 -11.00 8.34
C ILE A 58 -4.43 -11.17 8.47
N ARG A 59 -4.00 -12.01 9.40
CA ARG A 59 -2.58 -12.27 9.60
C ARG A 59 -2.05 -13.31 8.63
N VAL A 60 -0.96 -12.98 7.94
CA VAL A 60 -0.21 -13.87 7.06
C VAL A 60 1.27 -13.75 7.42
N PHE A 61 1.77 -14.74 8.15
CA PHE A 61 3.11 -14.68 8.71
C PHE A 61 4.20 -14.83 7.64
N GLY A 62 5.16 -13.93 7.62
CA GLY A 62 6.40 -14.08 6.83
C GLY A 62 6.25 -13.94 5.31
N ASP A 63 5.14 -13.43 4.82
CA ASP A 63 4.93 -13.23 3.38
C ASP A 63 5.50 -11.88 2.90
N THR A 64 5.68 -11.77 1.59
CA THR A 64 6.14 -10.52 0.97
C THR A 64 5.00 -9.51 0.86
N HIS A 65 5.34 -8.21 0.77
CA HIS A 65 4.36 -7.16 0.56
C HIS A 65 3.49 -7.43 -0.70
N GLY A 66 4.13 -7.81 -1.80
CA GLY A 66 3.41 -8.08 -3.06
C GLY A 66 2.44 -9.25 -2.98
N ASN A 67 2.82 -10.33 -2.28
CA ASN A 67 1.92 -11.46 -2.04
C ASN A 67 0.77 -11.08 -1.11
N GLY A 68 1.02 -10.24 -0.10
CA GLY A 68 -0.03 -9.69 0.75
C GLY A 68 -1.06 -8.91 -0.05
N VAL A 69 -0.64 -8.07 -1.01
CA VAL A 69 -1.54 -7.37 -1.92
C VAL A 69 -2.29 -8.33 -2.84
N ASN A 70 -1.64 -9.36 -3.39
CA ASN A 70 -2.32 -10.41 -4.16
C ASN A 70 -3.43 -11.05 -3.34
N ARG A 71 -3.15 -11.39 -2.08
CA ARG A 71 -4.13 -11.98 -1.17
C ARG A 71 -5.29 -11.04 -0.88
N ALA A 72 -5.02 -9.75 -0.69
CA ALA A 72 -6.06 -8.75 -0.48
C ALA A 72 -6.98 -8.63 -1.71
N LEU A 73 -6.42 -8.63 -2.92
CA LEU A 73 -7.18 -8.63 -4.18
C LEU A 73 -8.03 -9.89 -4.35
N GLU A 74 -7.50 -11.08 -4.03
CA GLU A 74 -8.25 -12.34 -4.07
C GLU A 74 -9.49 -12.28 -3.17
N LEU A 75 -9.32 -11.78 -1.95
CA LEU A 75 -10.38 -11.70 -0.94
C LEU A 75 -11.38 -10.58 -1.21
N CYS A 76 -11.02 -9.58 -2.02
CA CYS A 76 -11.88 -8.45 -2.33
C CYS A 76 -13.12 -8.90 -3.12
N THR A 77 -14.31 -8.64 -2.58
CA THR A 77 -15.60 -9.00 -3.18
C THR A 77 -16.32 -7.81 -3.81
N THR A 78 -15.81 -6.60 -3.62
CA THR A 78 -16.36 -5.40 -4.23
C THR A 78 -15.75 -5.16 -5.61
N LYS A 79 -16.48 -4.45 -6.44
CA LYS A 79 -16.03 -4.13 -7.79
C LYS A 79 -14.83 -3.19 -7.79
N TYR A 80 -14.82 -2.22 -6.89
CA TYR A 80 -13.77 -1.19 -6.83
C TYR A 80 -12.98 -1.29 -5.54
N ALA A 81 -11.69 -1.00 -5.63
CA ALA A 81 -10.81 -0.91 -4.49
C ALA A 81 -9.90 0.32 -4.55
N LEU A 82 -9.48 0.78 -3.38
CA LEU A 82 -8.34 1.67 -3.20
C LEU A 82 -7.23 0.88 -2.52
N LEU A 83 -6.16 0.59 -3.25
CA LEU A 83 -4.94 0.05 -2.67
C LEU A 83 -4.14 1.18 -2.05
N VAL A 84 -3.68 0.98 -0.82
CA VAL A 84 -2.84 1.93 -0.09
C VAL A 84 -1.71 1.24 0.64
N ASP A 85 -0.54 1.88 0.69
CA ASP A 85 0.50 1.52 1.64
C ASP A 85 0.10 1.99 3.04
N THR A 86 0.55 1.27 4.07
CA THR A 86 0.15 1.60 5.45
C THR A 86 0.90 2.79 6.05
N ASP A 87 1.87 3.33 5.35
CA ASP A 87 2.62 4.52 5.73
C ASP A 87 2.18 5.80 5.02
N ILE A 88 0.91 5.86 4.62
CA ILE A 88 0.26 7.09 4.18
C ILE A 88 -0.68 7.65 5.26
N ILE A 89 -0.97 8.94 5.17
CA ILE A 89 -1.98 9.62 5.98
C ILE A 89 -2.93 10.38 5.04
N PHE A 90 -4.22 10.15 5.17
CA PHE A 90 -5.22 10.88 4.40
C PHE A 90 -5.34 12.33 4.88
N LEU A 91 -5.50 13.28 3.94
CA LEU A 91 -5.61 14.70 4.20
C LEU A 91 -7.03 15.24 3.96
N LYS A 92 -7.84 14.52 3.19
CA LYS A 92 -9.24 14.87 2.90
C LYS A 92 -10.03 13.67 2.33
N SER A 93 -11.33 13.87 2.12
CA SER A 93 -12.22 12.86 1.56
C SER A 93 -11.81 12.47 0.14
N HIS A 94 -11.87 11.15 -0.12
CA HIS A 94 -11.58 10.54 -1.42
C HIS A 94 -12.83 10.31 -2.27
N GLU A 95 -14.00 10.72 -1.80
CA GLU A 95 -15.27 10.47 -2.50
C GLU A 95 -15.28 11.03 -3.93
N LYS A 96 -14.73 12.23 -4.11
CA LYS A 96 -14.63 12.85 -5.44
C LYS A 96 -13.75 12.01 -6.38
N LEU A 97 -12.56 11.60 -5.92
CA LEU A 97 -11.63 10.79 -6.72
C LEU A 97 -12.23 9.43 -7.07
N LEU A 98 -12.91 8.78 -6.11
CA LEU A 98 -13.59 7.52 -6.35
C LEU A 98 -14.69 7.66 -7.42
N ASN A 99 -15.50 8.71 -7.35
CA ASN A 99 -16.53 8.97 -8.34
C ASN A 99 -15.94 9.23 -9.73
N GLU A 100 -14.86 10.00 -9.82
CA GLU A 100 -14.13 10.23 -11.08
C GLU A 100 -13.58 8.92 -11.65
N PHE A 101 -12.98 8.06 -10.80
CA PHE A 101 -12.50 6.75 -11.21
C PHE A 101 -13.62 5.86 -11.77
N ILE A 102 -14.75 5.76 -11.06
CA ILE A 102 -15.90 4.97 -11.49
C ILE A 102 -16.46 5.45 -12.83
N GLN A 103 -16.59 6.78 -13.00
CA GLN A 103 -17.10 7.38 -14.23
C GLN A 103 -16.16 7.22 -15.42
N SER A 104 -14.86 7.20 -15.18
CA SER A 104 -13.82 7.04 -16.21
C SER A 104 -13.80 5.65 -16.85
N LYS A 105 -14.38 4.64 -16.17
CA LYS A 105 -14.34 3.22 -16.58
C LYS A 105 -12.92 2.66 -16.74
N LEU A 106 -11.96 3.26 -16.07
CA LEU A 106 -10.58 2.78 -16.03
C LEU A 106 -10.48 1.51 -15.16
N THR A 107 -9.48 0.70 -15.43
CA THR A 107 -9.15 -0.47 -14.60
C THR A 107 -8.16 -0.12 -13.51
N LEU A 108 -7.28 0.84 -13.77
CA LEU A 108 -6.26 1.30 -12.83
C LEU A 108 -6.12 2.83 -12.93
N MET A 109 -6.07 3.51 -11.78
CA MET A 109 -5.82 4.95 -11.73
C MET A 109 -4.95 5.31 -10.54
N GLY A 110 -3.84 6.00 -10.78
CA GLY A 110 -2.92 6.47 -9.75
C GLY A 110 -1.75 7.26 -10.35
N ARG A 111 -0.72 7.52 -9.55
CA ARG A 111 0.48 8.21 -10.02
C ARG A 111 1.34 7.26 -10.85
N LEU A 112 1.62 7.63 -12.10
CA LEU A 112 2.56 6.91 -12.94
C LEU A 112 3.99 7.16 -12.45
N GLU A 113 4.73 6.08 -12.27
CA GLU A 113 6.13 6.08 -11.91
C GLU A 113 6.94 5.28 -12.94
N GLY A 114 8.16 5.73 -13.19
CA GLY A 114 9.17 5.06 -14.00
C GLY A 114 10.51 5.10 -13.28
N ASP A 115 11.60 5.31 -14.02
CA ASP A 115 12.96 5.35 -13.47
C ASP A 115 13.07 6.25 -12.24
N ARG A 116 13.40 5.65 -11.11
CA ARG A 116 13.59 6.35 -9.84
C ARG A 116 15.04 6.23 -9.37
N GLY A 117 15.65 7.39 -9.08
CA GLY A 117 16.93 7.45 -8.35
C GLY A 117 18.08 6.69 -9.00
N GLY A 118 18.13 6.65 -10.33
CA GLY A 118 19.20 5.96 -11.08
C GLY A 118 19.00 4.44 -11.23
N LYS A 119 17.83 3.91 -10.81
CA LYS A 119 17.44 2.53 -11.09
C LYS A 119 16.53 2.50 -12.31
N ASN A 120 16.90 1.70 -13.28
CA ASN A 120 16.09 1.47 -14.47
C ASN A 120 14.94 0.50 -14.12
N ILE A 121 13.80 1.06 -13.68
CA ILE A 121 12.63 0.30 -13.26
C ILE A 121 11.56 0.35 -14.37
N TYR A 122 10.87 -0.77 -14.62
CA TYR A 122 9.72 -0.78 -15.51
C TYR A 122 8.61 0.14 -14.98
N ASP A 123 7.91 0.80 -15.90
CA ASP A 123 6.80 1.68 -15.57
C ASP A 123 5.77 0.98 -14.66
N ARG A 124 5.20 1.74 -13.73
CA ARG A 124 4.16 1.28 -12.83
C ARG A 124 3.23 2.42 -12.42
N ILE A 125 2.08 2.09 -11.89
CA ILE A 125 1.33 3.00 -11.03
C ILE A 125 1.86 2.82 -9.60
N ALA A 126 2.09 3.93 -8.89
CA ALA A 126 2.55 3.93 -7.51
C ALA A 126 1.62 3.07 -6.64
N PRO A 127 2.12 1.98 -6.02
CA PRO A 127 1.28 1.07 -5.23
C PRO A 127 0.78 1.70 -3.94
N CYS A 128 1.43 2.78 -3.49
CA CYS A 128 1.09 3.46 -2.24
C CYS A 128 -0.31 4.10 -2.25
N HIS A 129 -0.87 4.38 -3.43
CA HIS A 129 -2.22 4.92 -3.58
C HIS A 129 -2.71 4.75 -5.01
N CYS A 130 -3.55 3.74 -5.25
CA CYS A 130 -4.16 3.57 -6.56
C CYS A 130 -5.57 2.96 -6.49
N PHE A 131 -6.45 3.40 -7.39
CA PHE A 131 -7.79 2.84 -7.57
C PHE A 131 -7.74 1.69 -8.58
N ILE A 132 -8.48 0.62 -8.29
CA ILE A 132 -8.49 -0.63 -9.05
C ILE A 132 -9.94 -1.05 -9.32
N ASP A 133 -10.26 -1.37 -10.58
CA ASP A 133 -11.45 -2.16 -10.92
C ASP A 133 -11.11 -3.65 -10.74
N VAL A 134 -11.45 -4.18 -9.57
CA VAL A 134 -11.14 -5.55 -9.15
C VAL A 134 -11.85 -6.59 -10.03
N GLU A 135 -13.05 -6.28 -10.52
CA GLU A 135 -13.79 -7.16 -11.42
C GLU A 135 -13.02 -7.38 -12.73
N ASN A 136 -12.52 -6.29 -13.33
CA ASN A 136 -11.70 -6.38 -14.53
C ASN A 136 -10.39 -7.12 -14.30
N VAL A 137 -9.70 -6.85 -13.20
CA VAL A 137 -8.44 -7.52 -12.82
C VAL A 137 -8.66 -9.03 -12.70
N LYS A 138 -9.70 -9.45 -11.97
CA LYS A 138 -10.03 -10.87 -11.78
C LYS A 138 -10.46 -11.55 -13.07
N LYS A 139 -11.29 -10.88 -13.89
CA LYS A 139 -11.74 -11.39 -15.18
C LYS A 139 -10.60 -11.73 -16.14
N HIS A 140 -9.50 -10.99 -16.05
CA HIS A 140 -8.32 -11.18 -16.90
C HIS A 140 -7.21 -11.98 -16.22
N ASN A 141 -7.45 -12.53 -15.01
CA ASN A 141 -6.47 -13.28 -14.20
C ASN A 141 -5.16 -12.51 -13.97
N ILE A 142 -5.25 -11.19 -13.79
CA ILE A 142 -4.11 -10.32 -13.55
C ILE A 142 -3.78 -10.36 -12.05
N THR A 143 -2.49 -10.59 -11.72
CA THR A 143 -1.97 -10.56 -10.35
C THR A 143 -1.18 -9.27 -10.12
N PHE A 144 -1.25 -8.73 -8.91
CA PHE A 144 -0.53 -7.51 -8.57
C PHE A 144 0.98 -7.71 -8.57
N PHE A 145 1.43 -8.88 -8.15
CA PHE A 145 2.84 -9.19 -8.00
C PHE A 145 3.17 -10.58 -8.55
N ASN A 146 4.22 -10.66 -9.34
CA ASN A 146 4.77 -11.90 -9.88
C ASN A 146 6.25 -12.01 -9.48
N MET A 147 6.53 -12.79 -8.43
CA MET A 147 7.88 -12.97 -7.88
C MET A 147 8.86 -13.54 -8.91
N GLN A 148 8.42 -14.49 -9.74
CA GLN A 148 9.31 -15.11 -10.73
C GLN A 148 9.73 -14.08 -11.79
N LYS A 149 8.77 -13.33 -12.33
CA LYS A 149 9.03 -12.27 -13.32
C LYS A 149 9.96 -11.19 -12.77
N MET A 150 9.80 -10.82 -11.49
CA MET A 150 10.69 -9.90 -10.80
C MET A 150 12.11 -10.46 -10.70
N LYS A 151 12.28 -11.71 -10.22
CA LYS A 151 13.60 -12.35 -10.11
C LYS A 151 14.30 -12.48 -11.46
N ASP A 152 13.58 -12.87 -12.50
CA ASP A 152 14.12 -13.01 -13.85
C ASP A 152 14.64 -11.66 -14.38
N SER A 153 14.04 -10.55 -13.96
CA SER A 153 14.44 -9.22 -14.40
C SER A 153 15.76 -8.71 -13.79
N PHE A 154 16.26 -9.31 -12.71
CA PHE A 154 17.51 -8.85 -12.07
C PHE A 154 18.75 -9.00 -12.98
N SER A 155 18.69 -9.85 -13.99
CA SER A 155 19.73 -9.99 -15.02
C SER A 155 19.55 -9.05 -16.21
N LEU A 156 18.50 -8.22 -16.22
CA LEU A 156 18.16 -7.32 -17.32
C LEU A 156 18.56 -5.88 -16.99
N ASP A 157 18.55 -5.03 -18.02
CA ASP A 157 18.81 -3.58 -17.88
C ASP A 157 17.69 -2.88 -17.09
N LYS A 158 16.47 -3.43 -17.12
CA LYS A 158 15.32 -2.97 -16.34
C LYS A 158 14.85 -4.04 -15.38
N ILE A 159 14.47 -3.62 -14.18
CA ILE A 159 13.93 -4.52 -13.16
C ILE A 159 12.44 -4.26 -12.94
N TYR A 160 11.68 -5.33 -12.67
CA TYR A 160 10.32 -5.19 -12.16
C TYR A 160 10.36 -4.91 -10.66
N ASP A 161 9.71 -3.84 -10.27
CA ASP A 161 9.41 -3.54 -8.88
C ASP A 161 7.94 -3.86 -8.56
N ILE A 162 7.54 -3.73 -7.31
CA ILE A 162 6.16 -3.98 -6.86
C ILE A 162 5.19 -3.11 -7.68
N GLY A 163 4.19 -3.74 -8.29
CA GLY A 163 3.20 -3.07 -9.14
C GLY A 163 3.61 -2.93 -10.62
N SER A 164 4.89 -3.15 -11.00
CA SER A 164 5.30 -3.05 -12.41
C SER A 164 4.71 -4.17 -13.26
N THR A 165 4.71 -5.42 -12.77
CA THR A 165 4.09 -6.54 -13.48
C THR A 165 2.58 -6.35 -13.63
N PHE A 166 1.92 -5.82 -12.61
CA PHE A 166 0.51 -5.48 -12.63
C PHE A 166 0.17 -4.45 -13.70
N PHE A 167 0.95 -3.37 -13.75
CA PHE A 167 0.80 -2.31 -14.74
C PHE A 167 0.99 -2.85 -16.17
N GLU A 168 2.02 -3.65 -16.38
CA GLU A 168 2.29 -4.25 -17.69
C GLU A 168 1.16 -5.21 -18.12
N ASP A 169 0.69 -6.06 -17.23
CA ASP A 169 -0.37 -7.03 -17.54
C ASP A 169 -1.70 -6.34 -17.85
N ILE A 170 -2.05 -5.24 -17.14
CA ILE A 170 -3.22 -4.40 -17.47
C ILE A 170 -3.05 -3.77 -18.86
N LYS A 171 -1.86 -3.25 -19.17
CA LYS A 171 -1.54 -2.66 -20.46
C LYS A 171 -1.63 -3.68 -21.61
N ASN A 172 -1.09 -4.89 -21.39
CA ASN A 172 -1.12 -5.99 -22.37
C ASN A 172 -2.57 -6.48 -22.61
N ALA A 173 -3.40 -6.49 -21.58
CA ALA A 173 -4.83 -6.78 -21.70
C ALA A 173 -5.64 -5.63 -22.36
N LYS A 174 -4.98 -4.52 -22.74
CA LYS A 174 -5.60 -3.31 -23.33
C LYS A 174 -6.71 -2.70 -22.46
N LEU A 175 -6.55 -2.81 -21.14
CA LEU A 175 -7.46 -2.21 -20.17
C LEU A 175 -7.08 -0.75 -19.91
N GLY A 176 -8.07 0.06 -19.52
CA GLY A 176 -7.87 1.49 -19.31
C GLY A 176 -6.99 1.79 -18.10
N ILE A 177 -5.98 2.64 -18.28
CA ILE A 177 -5.09 3.15 -17.23
C ILE A 177 -5.17 4.67 -17.23
N GLY A 178 -5.37 5.27 -16.05
CA GLY A 178 -5.37 6.71 -15.84
C GLY A 178 -4.23 7.17 -14.94
N HIS A 179 -3.65 8.31 -15.27
CA HIS A 179 -2.66 8.98 -14.42
C HIS A 179 -3.31 10.08 -13.61
N ILE A 180 -3.09 10.05 -12.29
CA ILE A 180 -3.45 11.12 -11.37
C ILE A 180 -2.40 11.22 -10.27
N ASP A 181 -1.84 12.42 -10.07
CA ASP A 181 -0.96 12.70 -8.94
C ASP A 181 -1.71 13.56 -7.93
N VAL A 182 -2.00 12.97 -6.78
CA VAL A 182 -2.74 13.59 -5.69
C VAL A 182 -1.99 13.56 -4.35
N GLU A 183 -0.72 13.16 -4.37
CA GLU A 183 0.17 13.22 -3.21
C GLU A 183 0.30 14.67 -2.72
N ASN A 184 0.46 14.85 -1.41
CA ASN A 184 0.46 16.14 -0.72
C ASN A 184 -0.84 16.96 -0.82
N ASN A 185 -1.84 16.45 -1.54
CA ASN A 185 -3.15 17.08 -1.67
C ASN A 185 -4.27 16.23 -1.03
N TYR A 186 -4.28 14.92 -1.30
CA TYR A 186 -5.24 13.96 -0.74
C TYR A 186 -4.64 13.06 0.33
N TYR A 187 -3.35 12.80 0.25
CA TYR A 187 -2.58 12.03 1.23
C TYR A 187 -1.13 12.52 1.31
N ILE A 188 -0.44 12.17 2.38
CA ILE A 188 1.02 12.25 2.50
C ILE A 188 1.55 10.83 2.58
N HIS A 189 2.62 10.53 1.87
CA HIS A 189 3.32 9.26 1.90
C HIS A 189 4.66 9.42 2.62
N PHE A 190 4.85 8.63 3.68
CA PHE A 190 6.09 8.66 4.47
C PHE A 190 7.14 7.68 3.96
N GLU A 191 6.89 7.07 2.85
CA GLU A 191 7.72 6.17 2.05
C GLU A 191 8.74 5.33 2.82
N GLY A 192 8.55 4.01 2.84
CA GLY A 192 9.53 3.08 3.38
C GLY A 192 9.56 2.95 4.90
N MET A 193 8.54 3.39 5.64
CA MET A 193 8.51 3.27 7.11
C MET A 193 8.68 1.83 7.57
N SER A 194 8.00 0.87 6.93
CA SER A 194 8.19 -0.54 7.20
C SER A 194 9.60 -1.01 6.87
N TRP A 195 10.15 -0.52 5.78
CA TRP A 195 11.44 -0.91 5.24
C TRP A 195 12.60 -0.37 6.08
N TYR A 196 12.58 0.90 6.44
CA TYR A 196 13.64 1.52 7.26
C TYR A 196 13.66 0.98 8.67
N LYS A 197 12.52 0.79 9.33
CA LYS A 197 12.45 0.21 10.68
C LYS A 197 12.96 -1.22 10.75
N ASN A 198 12.74 -2.00 9.71
CA ASN A 198 12.99 -3.43 9.75
C ASN A 198 14.35 -3.87 9.21
N LYS A 199 15.12 -2.98 8.59
CA LYS A 199 16.52 -3.25 8.21
C LYS A 199 17.46 -3.47 9.41
N TYR A 200 16.99 -3.18 10.62
CA TYR A 200 17.75 -3.37 11.87
C TYR A 200 17.40 -4.63 12.63
N ASP A 201 16.43 -5.39 12.17
CA ASP A 201 16.19 -6.69 12.77
C ASP A 201 17.23 -7.67 12.23
N PRO A 202 18.27 -8.05 13.03
CA PRO A 202 19.29 -8.97 12.59
C PRO A 202 18.75 -10.38 12.32
N SER A 203 17.48 -10.66 12.71
CA SER A 203 16.79 -11.90 12.40
C SER A 203 16.23 -11.96 10.98
N ARG A 204 16.29 -10.86 10.21
CA ARG A 204 15.82 -10.77 8.85
C ARG A 204 16.90 -11.03 7.81
N GLU A 205 17.26 -12.28 7.65
CA GLU A 205 18.06 -12.74 6.51
C GLU A 205 17.27 -12.87 5.20
N ASP A 206 15.95 -12.69 5.23
CA ASP A 206 15.06 -13.24 4.22
C ASP A 206 14.62 -12.31 3.10
N THR A 207 14.80 -11.02 3.27
CA THR A 207 14.44 -10.13 2.17
C THR A 207 15.55 -9.93 1.16
N GLY A 208 16.59 -10.73 1.11
CA GLY A 208 17.71 -10.86 0.17
C GLY A 208 17.77 -9.99 -1.10
N ILE A 209 16.81 -9.11 -1.25
CA ILE A 209 16.73 -8.10 -2.28
C ILE A 209 17.27 -6.81 -1.67
N ASP A 210 18.58 -6.76 -1.52
CA ASP A 210 19.26 -5.49 -1.34
C ASP A 210 19.11 -4.73 -2.67
N PHE A 211 18.12 -3.85 -2.74
CA PHE A 211 17.94 -2.96 -3.88
C PHE A 211 19.11 -1.95 -3.96
N GLY A 212 20.33 -2.49 -4.03
CA GLY A 212 21.52 -1.83 -4.50
C GLY A 212 22.05 -0.73 -3.59
N GLY A 213 22.64 -1.10 -2.50
CA GLY A 213 23.54 -0.23 -1.79
C GLY A 213 23.94 -0.81 -0.45
N THR A 214 25.22 -0.97 -0.24
CA THR A 214 25.88 -1.06 1.06
C THR A 214 25.51 0.20 1.85
N HIS A 215 24.30 0.27 2.36
CA HIS A 215 23.87 1.39 3.15
C HIS A 215 24.38 1.23 4.57
N ASN A 216 25.10 2.25 5.01
CA ASN A 216 25.56 2.37 6.39
C ASN A 216 24.34 2.27 7.35
N ASN A 217 24.33 1.28 8.22
CA ASN A 217 23.25 1.03 9.18
C ASN A 217 22.83 2.30 9.95
N GLY A 218 23.76 3.18 10.31
CA GLY A 218 23.47 4.43 11.01
C GLY A 218 22.55 5.39 10.22
N MET A 219 22.68 5.45 8.89
CA MET A 219 21.86 6.32 8.05
C MET A 219 20.39 5.92 8.04
N TYR A 220 20.08 4.62 8.06
CA TYR A 220 18.70 4.14 8.10
C TYR A 220 17.99 4.45 9.41
N VAL A 221 18.70 4.34 10.56
CA VAL A 221 18.14 4.75 11.86
C VAL A 221 17.79 6.23 11.84
N GLU A 222 18.69 7.06 11.31
CA GLU A 222 18.46 8.50 11.24
C GLU A 222 17.26 8.83 10.36
N ILE A 223 17.17 8.22 9.17
CA ILE A 223 16.02 8.40 8.27
C ILE A 223 14.72 7.93 8.94
N ALA A 224 14.72 6.76 9.59
CA ALA A 224 13.55 6.25 10.30
C ALA A 224 13.11 7.21 11.41
N ASN A 225 14.06 7.73 12.21
CA ASN A 225 13.77 8.69 13.27
C ASN A 225 13.22 10.01 12.71
N GLN A 226 13.81 10.53 11.63
CA GLN A 226 13.31 11.74 10.97
C GLN A 226 11.88 11.54 10.44
N LYS A 227 11.60 10.43 9.78
CA LYS A 227 10.25 10.11 9.31
C LYS A 227 9.27 9.94 10.48
N GLU A 228 9.70 9.32 11.58
CA GLU A 228 8.90 9.21 12.79
C GLU A 228 8.51 10.59 13.35
N LEU A 229 9.46 11.53 13.41
CA LEU A 229 9.16 12.91 13.80
C LEU A 229 8.19 13.60 12.84
N MET A 230 8.27 13.33 11.54
CA MET A 230 7.39 13.92 10.54
C MET A 230 5.93 13.45 10.67
N TYR A 231 5.67 12.20 11.03
CA TYR A 231 4.28 11.73 11.16
C TYR A 231 3.68 11.92 12.57
N GLN A 232 4.48 12.17 13.61
CA GLN A 232 3.99 12.40 14.99
C GLN A 232 2.89 13.46 15.10
N PRO A 233 2.93 14.62 14.40
CA PRO A 233 1.84 15.56 14.41
C PRO A 233 0.49 14.98 13.96
N TYR A 234 0.51 14.02 13.05
CA TYR A 234 -0.71 13.33 12.58
C TYR A 234 -1.19 12.29 13.59
N VAL A 235 -0.28 11.57 14.25
CA VAL A 235 -0.63 10.68 15.37
C VAL A 235 -1.40 11.46 16.41
N LYS A 236 -0.88 12.60 16.83
CA LYS A 236 -1.51 13.50 17.80
C LYS A 236 -2.84 14.07 17.29
N LYS A 237 -2.88 14.49 16.02
CA LYS A 237 -4.11 15.04 15.41
C LYS A 237 -5.27 14.06 15.45
N PHE A 238 -5.00 12.78 15.24
CA PHE A 238 -6.03 11.73 15.15
C PHE A 238 -6.11 10.84 16.40
N GLU A 239 -5.39 11.15 17.48
CA GLU A 239 -5.32 10.29 18.68
C GLU A 239 -6.70 9.94 19.25
N ASN A 240 -7.61 10.92 19.28
CA ASN A 240 -8.95 10.79 19.86
C ASN A 240 -10.00 10.24 18.87
N ILE A 241 -9.60 9.90 17.63
CA ILE A 241 -10.52 9.30 16.67
C ILE A 241 -10.74 7.84 17.04
N ASN A 242 -12.00 7.51 17.33
CA ASN A 242 -12.41 6.14 17.59
C ASN A 242 -12.73 5.44 16.26
N ILE A 243 -12.00 4.38 15.96
CA ILE A 243 -12.26 3.54 14.79
C ILE A 243 -13.56 2.77 14.97
N GLY A 244 -13.84 2.23 16.19
CA GLY A 244 -15.05 1.49 16.50
C GLY A 244 -15.41 0.47 15.43
N ASN A 245 -16.69 0.49 15.00
CA ASN A 245 -17.21 -0.38 13.94
C ASN A 245 -17.19 0.32 12.56
N LYS A 246 -16.24 1.23 12.31
CA LYS A 246 -16.15 1.97 11.04
C LYS A 246 -15.59 1.13 9.91
N PHE A 247 -14.87 0.04 10.22
CA PHE A 247 -14.40 -0.92 9.24
C PHE A 247 -15.11 -2.27 9.39
N ILE A 248 -15.41 -2.91 8.27
CA ILE A 248 -16.03 -4.24 8.16
C ILE A 248 -15.31 -5.08 7.13
#